data_e9f8debca9b6dca5924a707a2a69faa5
#
_entry.id   e9f8debca9b6dca5924a707a2a69faa5
#
_cell.length_a   1.000
_cell.length_b   1.000
_cell.length_c   1.000
_cell.angle_alpha   90.00
_cell.angle_beta   90.00
_cell.angle_gamma   90.00
#
_symmetry.space_group_name_H-M   'P 1'
#
loop_
_entity.id
_entity.type
_entity.pdbx_description
1 polymer ?
#
loop_
_entity_poly.entity_id
_entity_poly.type
_entity_poly.pdbx_seq_one_letter_code
_entity_poly.pdbx_strand_id
1 'polypeptide(L)'
;MIAPSPLGAHSRTLSDRVSTFGQYLLRRHGERVHKLAIHAGFTCPNRDGTKGRGGCTFCNNASFNPQGKAPPPIEAQTAAGRAVLARRTGARRFLAYFQAYSNTYDDLAALRHRYD
;
A
#
# COMPACT_ATOMS: atom_id res chain seq x y z
N MET A 1 -29.02 -48.20 2.23
CA MET A 1 -29.40 -46.78 2.31
C MET A 1 -28.28 -46.04 3.03
N ILE A 2 -27.50 -45.30 2.30
CA ILE A 2 -26.39 -44.50 2.85
C ILE A 2 -26.99 -43.16 3.24
N ALA A 3 -26.97 -42.82 4.52
CA ALA A 3 -27.38 -41.50 4.99
C ALA A 3 -26.52 -40.43 4.32
N PRO A 4 -27.09 -39.31 3.85
CA PRO A 4 -26.30 -38.24 3.36
C PRO A 4 -25.40 -37.74 4.50
N SER A 5 -24.12 -37.74 4.27
CA SER A 5 -23.18 -37.07 5.18
C SER A 5 -23.64 -35.63 5.39
N PRO A 6 -23.90 -35.22 6.64
CA PRO A 6 -24.06 -33.80 6.90
C PRO A 6 -22.68 -33.22 6.73
N LEU A 7 -22.51 -32.35 5.75
CA LEU A 7 -21.40 -31.42 5.94
C LEU A 7 -20.85 -30.91 4.63
N GLY A 8 -21.48 -29.91 4.17
CA GLY A 8 -20.65 -28.83 3.68
C GLY A 8 -19.82 -28.27 4.85
N ALA A 9 -18.67 -28.86 5.10
CA ALA A 9 -17.67 -28.22 5.92
C ALA A 9 -17.24 -26.96 5.17
N HIS A 10 -17.87 -25.84 5.47
CA HIS A 10 -17.40 -24.56 5.01
C HIS A 10 -15.99 -24.41 5.57
N SER A 11 -15.01 -24.56 4.70
CA SER A 11 -13.62 -24.31 5.04
C SER A 11 -13.54 -22.88 5.61
N ARG A 12 -13.34 -22.79 6.92
CA ARG A 12 -13.20 -21.51 7.59
C ARG A 12 -11.94 -20.84 7.09
N THR A 13 -12.10 -19.72 6.44
CA THR A 13 -10.99 -18.90 5.96
C THR A 13 -10.50 -17.97 7.06
N LEU A 14 -9.34 -17.36 6.87
CA LEU A 14 -8.83 -16.33 7.76
C LEU A 14 -9.86 -15.20 7.97
N SER A 15 -10.58 -14.86 6.92
CA SER A 15 -11.61 -13.83 6.91
C SER A 15 -12.79 -14.09 7.85
N ASP A 16 -13.03 -15.33 8.20
CA ASP A 16 -14.09 -15.71 9.15
C ASP A 16 -13.67 -15.52 10.61
N ARG A 17 -12.37 -15.33 10.83
CA ARG A 17 -11.78 -15.22 12.18
C ARG A 17 -11.25 -13.83 12.50
N VAL A 18 -10.83 -13.08 11.48
CA VAL A 18 -10.24 -11.74 11.61
C VAL A 18 -10.90 -10.78 10.63
N SER A 19 -11.19 -9.58 11.11
CA SER A 19 -11.62 -8.49 10.22
C SER A 19 -10.39 -7.93 9.50
N THR A 20 -10.21 -8.31 8.25
CA THR A 20 -9.10 -7.82 7.43
C THR A 20 -9.37 -6.41 6.93
N PHE A 21 -8.31 -5.64 6.68
CA PHE A 21 -8.42 -4.30 6.11
C PHE A 21 -9.13 -4.31 4.73
N GLY A 22 -8.85 -5.32 3.92
CA GLY A 22 -9.54 -5.49 2.63
C GLY A 22 -11.05 -5.68 2.76
N GLN A 23 -11.51 -6.46 3.74
CA GLN A 23 -12.93 -6.60 4.04
C GLN A 23 -13.55 -5.29 4.56
N TYR A 24 -12.84 -4.58 5.42
CA TYR A 24 -13.28 -3.27 5.90
C TYR A 24 -13.50 -2.31 4.72
N LEU A 25 -12.53 -2.20 3.81
CA LEU A 25 -12.64 -1.35 2.63
C LEU A 25 -13.79 -1.78 1.70
N LEU A 26 -13.96 -3.10 1.51
CA LEU A 26 -15.05 -3.63 0.71
C LEU A 26 -16.43 -3.26 1.28
N ARG A 27 -16.61 -3.40 2.60
CA ARG A 27 -17.86 -2.99 3.26
C ARG A 27 -18.11 -1.49 3.17
N ARG A 28 -17.05 -0.68 3.33
CA ARG A 28 -17.15 0.77 3.33
C ARG A 28 -17.44 1.35 1.94
N HIS A 29 -16.89 0.78 0.90
CA HIS A 29 -16.94 1.33 -0.46
C HIS A 29 -17.81 0.53 -1.43
N GLY A 30 -18.32 -0.63 -1.05
CA GLY A 30 -19.13 -1.50 -1.90
C GLY A 30 -18.37 -2.23 -3.00
N GLU A 31 -17.06 -1.99 -3.12
CA GLU A 31 -16.17 -2.63 -4.08
C GLU A 31 -14.74 -2.76 -3.52
N ARG A 32 -13.93 -3.57 -4.16
CA ARG A 32 -12.53 -3.75 -3.75
C ARG A 32 -11.73 -2.48 -4.00
N VAL A 33 -10.95 -2.10 -2.98
CA VAL A 33 -9.98 -1.00 -3.06
C VAL A 33 -8.58 -1.60 -3.06
N HIS A 34 -7.77 -1.24 -4.03
CA HIS A 34 -6.41 -1.73 -4.18
C HIS A 34 -5.39 -0.66 -3.79
N LYS A 35 -4.33 -1.11 -3.14
CA LYS A 35 -3.24 -0.26 -2.71
C LYS A 35 -2.31 0.05 -3.88
N LEU A 36 -2.01 1.34 -4.07
CA LEU A 36 -0.94 1.82 -4.95
C LEU A 36 0.25 2.26 -4.09
N ALA A 37 1.37 1.56 -4.21
CA ALA A 37 2.60 1.98 -3.56
C ALA A 37 3.21 3.16 -4.33
N ILE A 38 3.37 4.29 -3.64
CA ILE A 38 3.89 5.53 -4.21
C ILE A 38 5.11 6.00 -3.43
N HIS A 39 6.14 6.42 -4.15
CA HIS A 39 7.32 7.05 -3.59
C HIS A 39 7.23 8.56 -3.77
N ALA A 40 7.07 9.29 -2.67
CA ALA A 40 6.90 10.75 -2.70
C ALA A 40 8.21 11.55 -2.74
N GLY A 41 9.36 10.88 -2.77
CA GLY A 41 10.67 11.52 -2.85
C GLY A 41 11.19 12.06 -1.53
N PHE A 42 10.66 11.61 -0.40
CA PHE A 42 11.18 11.97 0.92
C PHE A 42 12.49 11.26 1.24
N THR A 43 13.21 11.83 2.21
CA THR A 43 14.31 11.17 2.90
C THR A 43 13.91 10.76 4.32
N CYS A 44 14.85 10.39 5.15
CA CYS A 44 14.63 10.05 6.55
C CYS A 44 15.71 10.68 7.41
N PRO A 45 15.39 11.33 8.56
CA PRO A 45 16.38 11.92 9.45
C PRO A 45 17.37 10.91 10.03
N ASN A 46 17.00 9.63 10.11
CA ASN A 46 17.90 8.56 10.54
C ASN A 46 18.85 8.09 9.43
N ARG A 47 18.70 8.59 8.21
CA ARG A 47 19.45 8.18 7.04
C ARG A 47 20.26 9.29 6.38
N ASP A 48 19.76 10.52 6.39
CA ASP A 48 20.35 11.68 5.71
C ASP A 48 21.44 12.38 6.54
N GLY A 49 21.68 11.96 7.77
CA GLY A 49 22.67 12.51 8.68
C GLY A 49 22.13 13.51 9.70
N THR A 50 20.86 13.87 9.65
CA THR A 50 20.23 14.81 10.61
C THR A 50 20.22 14.23 12.02
N LYS A 51 19.80 12.99 12.17
CA LYS A 51 19.79 12.23 13.45
C LYS A 51 20.64 10.96 13.38
N GLY A 52 20.97 10.48 12.20
CA GLY A 52 21.77 9.28 11.99
C GLY A 52 22.02 9.05 10.51
N ARG A 53 22.85 8.04 10.24
CA ARG A 53 23.21 7.63 8.89
C ARG A 53 22.88 6.15 8.67
N GLY A 54 22.59 5.76 7.42
CA GLY A 54 22.33 4.38 7.05
C GLY A 54 20.91 3.87 7.36
N GLY A 55 20.10 4.62 8.10
CA GLY A 55 18.73 4.25 8.47
C GLY A 55 18.64 3.29 9.64
N CYS A 56 17.42 2.88 9.98
CA CYS A 56 17.18 1.89 11.03
C CYS A 56 17.58 0.48 10.57
N THR A 57 18.01 -0.36 11.49
CA THR A 57 18.48 -1.72 11.21
C THR A 57 17.42 -2.61 10.55
N PHE A 58 16.16 -2.36 10.83
CA PHE A 58 15.01 -3.08 10.29
C PHE A 58 14.41 -2.46 9.02
N CYS A 59 14.96 -1.34 8.55
CA CYS A 59 14.40 -0.59 7.42
C CYS A 59 15.17 -0.86 6.13
N ASN A 60 14.57 -1.65 5.24
CA ASN A 60 15.07 -1.88 3.89
C ASN A 60 14.07 -1.31 2.87
N ASN A 61 14.25 -0.05 2.50
CA ASN A 61 13.35 0.61 1.54
C ASN A 61 13.33 -0.04 0.16
N ALA A 62 14.41 -0.70 -0.25
CA ALA A 62 14.48 -1.37 -1.55
C ALA A 62 13.48 -2.53 -1.65
N SER A 63 13.17 -3.20 -0.54
CA SER A 63 12.28 -4.37 -0.52
C SER A 63 10.79 -4.03 -0.75
N PHE A 64 10.40 -2.80 -0.48
CA PHE A 64 9.00 -2.35 -0.63
C PHE A 64 8.84 -1.09 -1.49
N ASN A 65 9.90 -0.66 -2.14
CA ASN A 65 9.90 0.52 -3.00
C ASN A 65 10.06 0.10 -4.48
N PRO A 66 8.95 -0.06 -5.21
CA PRO A 66 9.01 -0.47 -6.61
C PRO A 66 9.57 0.61 -7.54
N GLN A 67 9.69 1.84 -7.06
CA GLN A 67 10.11 2.99 -7.87
C GLN A 67 11.62 3.24 -7.85
N GLY A 68 12.38 2.52 -7.01
CA GLY A 68 13.83 2.68 -6.91
C GLY A 68 14.26 3.98 -6.24
N LYS A 69 15.50 4.42 -6.52
CA LYS A 69 16.11 5.58 -5.86
C LYS A 69 15.68 6.92 -6.44
N ALA A 70 15.30 6.96 -7.71
CA ALA A 70 14.87 8.16 -8.42
C ALA A 70 13.43 7.96 -8.92
N PRO A 71 12.42 8.23 -8.09
CA PRO A 71 11.04 7.98 -8.48
C PRO A 71 10.57 8.98 -9.54
N PRO A 72 9.71 8.53 -10.47
CA PRO A 72 8.97 9.45 -11.34
C PRO A 72 8.05 10.37 -10.53
N PRO A 73 7.50 11.42 -11.12
CA PRO A 73 6.47 12.23 -10.47
C PRO A 73 5.30 11.38 -9.95
N ILE A 74 4.66 11.82 -8.87
CA ILE A 74 3.56 11.08 -8.22
C ILE A 74 2.44 10.77 -9.21
N GLU A 75 2.08 11.72 -10.06
CA GLU A 75 1.05 11.56 -11.10
C GLU A 75 1.39 10.41 -12.06
N ALA A 76 2.64 10.34 -12.49
CA ALA A 76 3.10 9.27 -13.38
C ALA A 76 3.07 7.90 -12.70
N GLN A 77 3.48 7.82 -11.43
CA GLN A 77 3.40 6.61 -10.62
C GLN A 77 1.95 6.15 -10.45
N THR A 78 1.06 7.09 -10.16
CA THR A 78 -0.37 6.84 -9.98
C THR A 78 -0.99 6.31 -11.26
N ALA A 79 -0.75 6.96 -12.40
CA ALA A 79 -1.27 6.54 -13.70
C ALA A 79 -0.78 5.14 -14.10
N ALA A 80 0.52 4.88 -13.97
CA ALA A 80 1.11 3.58 -14.28
C ALA A 80 0.59 2.47 -13.35
N GLY A 81 0.53 2.73 -12.06
CA GLY A 81 0.03 1.78 -11.06
C GLY A 81 -1.44 1.43 -11.27
N ARG A 82 -2.28 2.42 -11.54
CA ARG A 82 -3.70 2.20 -11.85
C ARG A 82 -3.88 1.34 -13.11
N ALA A 83 -3.13 1.63 -14.17
CA ALA A 83 -3.20 0.86 -15.40
C ALA A 83 -2.82 -0.61 -15.19
N VAL A 84 -1.76 -0.89 -14.43
CA VAL A 84 -1.33 -2.25 -14.10
C VAL A 84 -2.39 -2.98 -13.28
N LEU A 85 -2.88 -2.37 -12.20
CA LEU A 85 -3.86 -2.98 -11.32
C LEU A 85 -5.22 -3.18 -12.01
N ALA A 86 -5.66 -2.24 -12.81
CA ALA A 86 -6.89 -2.37 -13.58
C ALA A 86 -6.83 -3.58 -14.53
N ARG A 87 -5.71 -3.79 -15.22
CA ARG A 87 -5.52 -4.96 -16.10
C ARG A 87 -5.47 -6.29 -15.33
N ARG A 88 -4.82 -6.30 -14.15
CA ARG A 88 -4.61 -7.52 -13.36
C ARG A 88 -5.82 -7.93 -12.54
N THR A 89 -6.59 -6.97 -12.05
CA THR A 89 -7.64 -7.20 -11.04
C THR A 89 -8.99 -6.62 -11.42
N GLY A 90 -9.09 -5.82 -12.48
CA GLY A 90 -10.30 -5.06 -12.80
C GLY A 90 -10.62 -3.94 -11.81
N ALA A 91 -9.66 -3.57 -10.97
CA ALA A 91 -9.87 -2.56 -9.94
C ALA A 91 -10.17 -1.17 -10.50
N ARG A 92 -11.09 -0.47 -9.85
CA ARG A 92 -11.49 0.91 -10.17
C ARG A 92 -11.22 1.88 -9.03
N ARG A 93 -11.11 1.39 -7.78
CA ARG A 93 -10.81 2.20 -6.61
C ARG A 93 -9.43 1.87 -6.07
N PHE A 94 -8.73 2.91 -5.69
CA PHE A 94 -7.34 2.81 -5.25
C PHE A 94 -7.10 3.63 -3.98
N LEU A 95 -6.17 3.16 -3.17
CA LEU A 95 -5.65 3.84 -1.99
C LEU A 95 -4.17 4.14 -2.23
N ALA A 96 -3.78 5.40 -2.19
CA ALA A 96 -2.37 5.78 -2.24
C ALA A 96 -1.68 5.34 -0.95
N TYR A 97 -0.57 4.63 -1.08
CA TYR A 97 0.18 4.11 0.04
C TYR A 97 1.64 4.59 -0.01
N PHE A 98 1.99 5.44 0.91
CA PHE A 98 3.31 6.04 1.04
C PHE A 98 4.07 5.32 2.15
N GLN A 99 4.99 4.44 1.81
CA GLN A 99 5.77 3.69 2.80
C GLN A 99 7.24 4.06 2.81
N ALA A 100 7.82 4.35 1.64
CA ALA A 100 9.25 4.60 1.52
C ALA A 100 9.68 5.87 2.26
N TYR A 101 10.67 5.72 3.14
CA TYR A 101 11.26 6.81 3.93
C TYR A 101 10.28 7.44 4.94
N SER A 102 10.48 8.72 5.29
CA SER A 102 9.65 9.45 6.25
C SER A 102 8.73 10.42 5.52
N ASN A 103 7.47 10.05 5.35
CA ASN A 103 6.52 10.73 4.48
C ASN A 103 5.92 12.04 5.04
N THR A 104 6.38 12.49 6.19
CA THR A 104 6.05 13.79 6.80
C THR A 104 7.30 14.63 7.04
N TYR A 105 8.45 14.18 6.54
CA TYR A 105 9.73 14.82 6.77
C TYR A 105 10.05 15.87 5.69
N ASP A 106 9.32 16.97 5.77
CA ASP A 106 9.52 18.15 4.95
C ASP A 106 8.79 19.35 5.60
N ASP A 107 8.95 20.56 5.06
CA ASP A 107 8.16 21.69 5.49
C ASP A 107 6.70 21.58 5.04
N LEU A 108 5.81 22.35 5.68
CA LEU A 108 4.39 22.27 5.44
C LEU A 108 3.98 22.60 4.00
N ALA A 109 4.67 23.55 3.37
CA ALA A 109 4.37 23.95 1.99
C ALA A 109 4.72 22.82 1.00
N ALA A 110 5.88 22.18 1.19
CA ALA A 110 6.28 21.01 0.40
C ALA A 110 5.35 19.83 0.59
N LEU A 111 4.90 19.57 1.84
CA LEU A 111 3.94 18.49 2.12
C LEU A 111 2.60 18.75 1.41
N ARG A 112 2.08 19.97 1.48
CA ARG A 112 0.85 20.33 0.76
C ARG A 112 1.01 20.12 -0.75
N HIS A 113 2.10 20.62 -1.32
CA HIS A 113 2.34 20.45 -2.76
C HIS A 113 2.40 18.97 -3.20
N ARG A 114 2.88 18.07 -2.33
CA ARG A 114 2.97 16.64 -2.64
C ARG A 114 1.66 15.88 -2.49
N TYR A 115 0.78 16.33 -1.58
CA TYR A 115 -0.42 15.58 -1.19
C TYR A 115 -1.75 16.20 -1.65
N ASP A 116 -1.76 17.43 -2.10
CA ASP A 116 -2.91 18.11 -2.70
C ASP A 116 -2.92 17.93 -4.22
#